data_3c8e0c78e72833d28dd1582eaaeb41ab
#
_entry.id   3c8e0c78e72833d28dd1582eaaeb41ab
#
_cell.length_a   1.000
_cell.length_b   1.000
_cell.length_c   1.000
_cell.angle_alpha   90.00
_cell.angle_beta   90.00
_cell.angle_gamma   90.00
#
_symmetry.space_group_name_H-M   'P 1'
#
loop_
_entity.id
_entity.type
_entity.pdbx_description
1 polymer ?
#
loop_
_entity_poly.entity_id
_entity_poly.type
_entity_poly.pdbx_seq_one_letter_code
_entity_poly.pdbx_strand_id
1 'polypeptide(L)'
;MTDTWDQETDVVVLGTGAAGLTAALVARSEGASVAVYEKAPTVGGTTAVSGGIVWIPAHNRAAGGELTVADALKYLEAQSLGVMDRELVETFVRTGPTMLDYVEAHSALQFEVAEGFPDYKPELPGGQPGGGRSLNAKPFDQAAVGEWASRITSFPIDFSNVGIDAETRARIHAAVDDMDGDYCVAGTALIAGLLKGLLDLGVTPVTEARAVELIGSASGITGVRITLGGKDIRVKANKAVILGTGGFEWDQRLVEAYLRGPLRGPVSPPNNTGDGLRMAMAHGADLANMGEAWWVPVIQIPGDTLGGKPRSRSVRLERTRPRSIIVNRAGKRFLNEAGEYNSMSGPFHQLDPRAGYVNDPAWIVFDAQHLKQYGFLGIEPGGVAPDWFNESATLADLEAKTGIDADGLAATLTAWNDAVAQEIDPEFGRGASAYDGYWGDNSAPTPALQTLGPLDTPPYYAVPVGIGAMGTKGGPRTDRDGRVLHVSGEPIPGLFAAGNAMAGVTGRAYGGAGGTLGPAMVFGYRAGLAAASR
;
A
#
# COMPACT_ATOMS: atom_id res chain seq x y z
N MET A 1 -16.14 26.61 -31.99
CA MET A 1 -17.27 26.17 -31.14
C MET A 1 -17.00 26.77 -29.77
N THR A 2 -17.92 27.57 -29.25
CA THR A 2 -17.81 28.11 -27.89
C THR A 2 -17.87 26.95 -26.93
N ASP A 3 -16.80 26.78 -26.17
CA ASP A 3 -16.71 25.75 -25.13
C ASP A 3 -17.75 26.06 -24.03
N THR A 4 -18.92 25.43 -24.12
CA THR A 4 -19.94 25.55 -23.08
C THR A 4 -19.55 24.66 -21.92
N TRP A 5 -19.44 25.24 -20.73
CA TRP A 5 -19.17 24.55 -19.47
C TRP A 5 -20.48 24.34 -18.71
N ASP A 6 -20.66 23.15 -18.15
CA ASP A 6 -21.85 22.84 -17.33
C ASP A 6 -21.66 23.28 -15.88
N GLN A 7 -20.42 23.27 -15.42
CA GLN A 7 -20.01 23.69 -14.07
C GLN A 7 -18.66 24.43 -14.11
N GLU A 8 -18.41 25.24 -13.09
CA GLU A 8 -17.16 26.00 -12.94
C GLU A 8 -16.72 26.03 -11.48
N THR A 9 -15.42 25.84 -11.25
CA THR A 9 -14.79 25.92 -9.93
C THR A 9 -13.31 26.34 -10.09
N ASP A 10 -12.64 26.72 -8.99
CA ASP A 10 -11.21 27.03 -9.07
C ASP A 10 -10.37 25.75 -9.23
N VAL A 11 -10.60 24.76 -8.37
CA VAL A 11 -9.82 23.52 -8.34
C VAL A 11 -10.74 22.32 -8.47
N VAL A 12 -10.45 21.46 -9.44
CA VAL A 12 -11.09 20.16 -9.60
C VAL A 12 -10.15 19.08 -9.05
N VAL A 13 -10.63 18.26 -8.13
CA VAL A 13 -9.88 17.11 -7.59
C VAL A 13 -10.53 15.82 -8.05
N LEU A 14 -9.74 14.93 -8.63
CA LEU A 14 -10.19 13.64 -9.14
C LEU A 14 -9.68 12.51 -8.23
N GLY A 15 -10.61 11.86 -7.52
CA GLY A 15 -10.36 10.79 -6.56
C GLY A 15 -10.42 11.26 -5.10
N THR A 16 -10.84 10.34 -4.23
CA THR A 16 -11.12 10.58 -2.80
C THR A 16 -10.23 9.75 -1.85
N GLY A 17 -9.10 9.22 -2.35
CA GLY A 17 -8.06 8.64 -1.47
C GLY A 17 -7.35 9.73 -0.66
N ALA A 18 -6.41 9.33 0.21
CA ALA A 18 -5.67 10.25 1.08
C ALA A 18 -5.08 11.45 0.32
N ALA A 19 -4.49 11.23 -0.86
CA ALA A 19 -3.92 12.30 -1.68
C ALA A 19 -4.98 13.31 -2.14
N GLY A 20 -6.09 12.83 -2.71
CA GLY A 20 -7.16 13.68 -3.23
C GLY A 20 -7.87 14.46 -2.13
N LEU A 21 -8.25 13.79 -1.03
CA LEU A 21 -8.92 14.48 0.09
C LEU A 21 -8.00 15.49 0.77
N THR A 22 -6.70 15.18 0.95
CA THR A 22 -5.73 16.15 1.49
C THR A 22 -5.59 17.35 0.55
N ALA A 23 -5.48 17.14 -0.76
CA ALA A 23 -5.37 18.22 -1.72
C ALA A 23 -6.62 19.12 -1.74
N ALA A 24 -7.81 18.50 -1.69
CA ALA A 24 -9.07 19.22 -1.65
C ALA A 24 -9.24 20.04 -0.35
N LEU A 25 -8.91 19.42 0.80
CA LEU A 25 -8.93 20.08 2.10
C LEU A 25 -8.04 21.33 2.09
N VAL A 26 -6.81 21.17 1.64
CA VAL A 26 -5.83 22.26 1.60
C VAL A 26 -6.29 23.35 0.64
N ALA A 27 -6.64 23.02 -0.60
CA ALA A 27 -7.06 24.01 -1.58
C ALA A 27 -8.29 24.79 -1.09
N ARG A 28 -9.25 24.14 -0.44
CA ARG A 28 -10.44 24.77 0.12
C ARG A 28 -10.12 25.66 1.32
N SER A 29 -9.26 25.22 2.21
CA SER A 29 -8.82 25.99 3.39
C SER A 29 -8.04 27.26 2.98
N GLU A 30 -7.31 27.21 1.86
CA GLU A 30 -6.64 28.36 1.26
C GLU A 30 -7.58 29.28 0.42
N GLY A 31 -8.89 29.04 0.49
CA GLY A 31 -9.92 29.93 -0.06
C GLY A 31 -10.36 29.63 -1.50
N ALA A 32 -9.82 28.60 -2.15
CA ALA A 32 -10.30 28.21 -3.48
C ALA A 32 -11.68 27.56 -3.42
N SER A 33 -12.52 27.75 -4.44
CA SER A 33 -13.67 26.90 -4.69
C SER A 33 -13.19 25.53 -5.20
N VAL A 34 -13.74 24.43 -4.62
CA VAL A 34 -13.25 23.06 -4.91
C VAL A 34 -14.41 22.15 -5.25
N ALA A 35 -14.27 21.37 -6.31
CA ALA A 35 -15.14 20.26 -6.65
C ALA A 35 -14.34 18.93 -6.62
N VAL A 36 -14.89 17.91 -5.93
CA VAL A 36 -14.26 16.59 -5.78
C VAL A 36 -15.12 15.54 -6.46
N TYR A 37 -14.51 14.78 -7.37
CA TYR A 37 -15.20 13.73 -8.13
C TYR A 37 -14.55 12.37 -7.87
N GLU A 38 -15.38 11.37 -7.56
CA GLU A 38 -15.00 9.97 -7.32
C GLU A 38 -15.77 9.07 -8.28
N LYS A 39 -15.07 8.18 -9.00
CA LYS A 39 -15.73 7.26 -9.94
C LYS A 39 -16.47 6.10 -9.27
N ALA A 40 -16.03 5.70 -8.08
CA ALA A 40 -16.69 4.66 -7.29
C ALA A 40 -17.98 5.19 -6.65
N PRO A 41 -18.90 4.29 -6.26
CA PRO A 41 -20.06 4.67 -5.45
C PRO A 41 -19.70 5.08 -4.02
N THR A 42 -18.50 4.73 -3.57
CA THR A 42 -17.97 5.00 -2.23
C THR A 42 -16.69 5.84 -2.30
N VAL A 43 -16.38 6.58 -1.25
CA VAL A 43 -15.18 7.41 -1.11
C VAL A 43 -14.04 6.66 -0.39
N GLY A 44 -12.81 7.12 -0.56
CA GLY A 44 -11.65 6.66 0.19
C GLY A 44 -10.70 5.72 -0.56
N GLY A 45 -11.17 5.07 -1.62
CA GLY A 45 -10.35 4.20 -2.47
C GLY A 45 -9.52 3.19 -1.68
N THR A 46 -8.28 2.95 -2.09
CA THR A 46 -7.34 2.02 -1.41
C THR A 46 -6.98 2.47 -0.01
N THR A 47 -6.98 3.78 0.27
CA THR A 47 -6.67 4.30 1.60
C THR A 47 -7.64 3.78 2.65
N ALA A 48 -8.94 3.80 2.37
CA ALA A 48 -9.98 3.36 3.32
C ALA A 48 -9.86 1.89 3.75
N VAL A 49 -9.35 1.03 2.87
CA VAL A 49 -9.17 -0.42 3.12
C VAL A 49 -7.75 -0.79 3.55
N SER A 50 -6.90 0.20 3.82
CA SER A 50 -5.53 0.04 4.28
C SER A 50 -5.42 0.07 5.81
N GLY A 51 -4.23 -0.22 6.34
CA GLY A 51 -3.93 -0.02 7.78
C GLY A 51 -3.98 1.43 8.25
N GLY A 52 -4.19 2.42 7.37
CA GLY A 52 -4.28 3.85 7.74
C GLY A 52 -2.99 4.46 8.29
N ILE A 53 -1.90 3.71 8.26
CA ILE A 53 -0.61 4.16 8.78
C ILE A 53 0.02 5.16 7.81
N VAL A 54 0.60 6.23 8.36
CA VAL A 54 1.30 7.30 7.62
C VAL A 54 2.75 7.34 8.08
N TRP A 55 3.71 7.17 7.16
CA TRP A 55 5.13 7.22 7.47
C TRP A 55 5.69 8.61 7.18
N ILE A 56 6.07 9.33 8.23
CA ILE A 56 6.67 10.67 8.16
C ILE A 56 8.02 10.62 8.89
N PRO A 57 9.13 10.48 8.17
CA PRO A 57 10.39 10.02 8.76
C PRO A 57 11.13 11.06 9.62
N ALA A 58 10.69 12.31 9.64
CA ALA A 58 11.35 13.38 10.40
C ALA A 58 10.36 14.22 11.22
N HIS A 59 9.27 13.61 11.73
CA HIS A 59 8.35 14.31 12.62
C HIS A 59 8.91 14.41 14.06
N ASN A 60 8.32 15.30 14.86
CA ASN A 60 8.75 15.62 16.23
C ASN A 60 7.92 14.96 17.34
N ARG A 61 7.19 13.88 17.02
CA ARG A 61 6.20 13.26 17.95
C ARG A 61 6.71 11.99 18.63
N ALA A 62 7.87 11.45 18.22
CA ALA A 62 8.40 10.22 18.79
C ALA A 62 9.02 10.47 20.17
N ALA A 63 8.67 9.63 21.15
CA ALA A 63 9.20 9.72 22.52
C ALA A 63 10.65 9.20 22.65
N GLY A 64 11.16 8.45 21.68
CA GLY A 64 12.43 7.71 21.74
C GLY A 64 13.66 8.43 21.24
N GLY A 65 13.59 9.72 20.91
CA GLY A 65 14.70 10.50 20.37
C GLY A 65 14.33 11.37 19.17
N GLU A 66 15.27 12.20 18.72
CA GLU A 66 15.06 13.11 17.59
C GLU A 66 15.11 12.34 16.26
N LEU A 67 14.03 12.40 15.49
CA LEU A 67 13.95 11.90 14.12
C LEU A 67 14.46 12.99 13.16
N THR A 68 15.74 12.93 12.80
CA THR A 68 16.35 13.97 11.99
C THR A 68 16.07 13.83 10.50
N VAL A 69 16.02 14.98 9.80
CA VAL A 69 15.96 15.01 8.33
C VAL A 69 17.18 14.30 7.72
N ALA A 70 18.36 14.47 8.33
CA ALA A 70 19.60 13.88 7.84
C ALA A 70 19.55 12.34 7.86
N ASP A 71 19.09 11.74 8.96
CA ASP A 71 18.96 10.28 9.06
C ASP A 71 17.87 9.74 8.13
N ALA A 72 16.77 10.46 7.98
CA ALA A 72 15.70 10.08 7.05
C ALA A 72 16.20 10.06 5.60
N LEU A 73 16.95 11.08 5.17
CA LEU A 73 17.52 11.14 3.83
C LEU A 73 18.57 10.05 3.61
N LYS A 74 19.47 9.85 4.58
CA LYS A 74 20.48 8.80 4.53
C LYS A 74 19.87 7.40 4.41
N TYR A 75 18.78 7.17 5.13
CA TYR A 75 18.04 5.91 5.09
C TYR A 75 17.38 5.67 3.72
N LEU A 76 16.67 6.66 3.18
CA LEU A 76 16.02 6.56 1.87
C LEU A 76 17.04 6.42 0.74
N GLU A 77 18.17 7.12 0.82
CA GLU A 77 19.28 6.98 -0.13
C GLU A 77 19.86 5.55 -0.10
N ALA A 78 20.10 4.99 1.08
CA ALA A 78 20.60 3.61 1.23
C ALA A 78 19.65 2.56 0.63
N GLN A 79 18.32 2.80 0.69
CA GLN A 79 17.33 1.89 0.09
C GLN A 79 17.14 2.07 -1.42
N SER A 80 17.48 3.24 -1.96
CA SER A 80 17.09 3.66 -3.32
C SER A 80 17.77 2.86 -4.42
N LEU A 81 18.89 2.19 -4.13
CA LEU A 81 19.75 1.54 -5.12
C LEU A 81 20.17 2.50 -6.25
N GLY A 82 20.33 3.78 -5.93
CA GLY A 82 20.67 4.84 -6.88
C GLY A 82 19.51 5.35 -7.75
N VAL A 83 18.30 4.87 -7.52
CA VAL A 83 17.10 5.27 -8.27
C VAL A 83 16.17 6.06 -7.35
N MET A 84 16.44 7.34 -7.21
CA MET A 84 15.67 8.24 -6.35
C MET A 84 15.73 9.67 -6.90
N ASP A 85 14.59 10.36 -6.94
CA ASP A 85 14.57 11.80 -7.17
C ASP A 85 14.86 12.50 -5.84
N ARG A 86 16.09 13.03 -5.70
CA ARG A 86 16.56 13.61 -4.44
C ARG A 86 15.76 14.85 -4.03
N GLU A 87 15.35 15.69 -4.98
CA GLU A 87 14.56 16.89 -4.70
C GLU A 87 13.18 16.52 -4.14
N LEU A 88 12.51 15.54 -4.74
CA LEU A 88 11.20 15.09 -4.30
C LEU A 88 11.28 14.39 -2.94
N VAL A 89 12.30 13.55 -2.71
CA VAL A 89 12.52 12.90 -1.41
C VAL A 89 12.81 13.93 -0.31
N GLU A 90 13.66 14.90 -0.57
CA GLU A 90 13.97 15.97 0.39
C GLU A 90 12.71 16.80 0.68
N THR A 91 11.92 17.12 -0.35
CA THR A 91 10.63 17.79 -0.21
C THR A 91 9.67 16.99 0.66
N PHE A 92 9.56 15.68 0.42
CA PHE A 92 8.73 14.78 1.23
C PHE A 92 9.15 14.81 2.70
N VAL A 93 10.44 14.59 2.99
CA VAL A 93 10.95 14.50 4.36
C VAL A 93 10.75 15.82 5.12
N ARG A 94 11.05 16.95 4.49
CA ARG A 94 10.96 18.29 5.13
C ARG A 94 9.53 18.79 5.28
N THR A 95 8.64 18.47 4.34
CA THR A 95 7.24 18.94 4.37
C THR A 95 6.36 18.08 5.27
N GLY A 96 6.73 16.82 5.53
CA GLY A 96 5.92 15.88 6.29
C GLY A 96 5.40 16.40 7.62
N PRO A 97 6.24 16.95 8.51
CA PRO A 97 5.80 17.53 9.80
C PRO A 97 4.76 18.64 9.63
N THR A 98 5.01 19.58 8.72
CA THR A 98 4.10 20.71 8.45
C THR A 98 2.76 20.23 7.89
N MET A 99 2.78 19.21 7.02
CA MET A 99 1.54 18.61 6.50
C MET A 99 0.71 17.96 7.62
N LEU A 100 1.36 17.23 8.55
CA LEU A 100 0.65 16.65 9.70
C LEU A 100 -0.05 17.72 10.54
N ASP A 101 0.69 18.77 10.92
CA ASP A 101 0.17 19.87 11.74
C ASP A 101 -0.98 20.59 11.01
N TYR A 102 -0.84 20.81 9.70
CA TYR A 102 -1.88 21.45 8.90
C TYR A 102 -3.16 20.61 8.83
N VAL A 103 -3.03 19.31 8.54
CA VAL A 103 -4.19 18.42 8.41
C VAL A 103 -4.92 18.28 9.74
N GLU A 104 -4.23 18.14 10.86
CA GLU A 104 -4.84 18.08 12.20
C GLU A 104 -5.52 19.39 12.61
N ALA A 105 -5.01 20.54 12.15
CA ALA A 105 -5.62 21.83 12.42
C ALA A 105 -6.87 22.11 11.57
N HIS A 106 -6.99 21.51 10.38
CA HIS A 106 -8.06 21.81 9.42
C HIS A 106 -9.02 20.65 9.20
N SER A 107 -8.85 19.53 9.90
CA SER A 107 -9.76 18.38 9.83
C SER A 107 -9.95 17.75 11.20
N ALA A 108 -10.82 16.76 11.28
CA ALA A 108 -11.00 15.97 12.51
C ALA A 108 -10.00 14.80 12.63
N LEU A 109 -9.11 14.63 11.66
CA LEU A 109 -8.07 13.60 11.68
C LEU A 109 -7.00 13.95 12.72
N GLN A 110 -6.65 12.96 13.53
CA GLN A 110 -5.58 13.05 14.52
C GLN A 110 -4.66 11.84 14.40
N PHE A 111 -3.38 12.01 14.70
CA PHE A 111 -2.39 10.95 14.61
C PHE A 111 -1.75 10.64 15.97
N GLU A 112 -1.30 9.39 16.11
CA GLU A 112 -0.47 8.93 17.21
C GLU A 112 0.67 8.05 16.68
N VAL A 113 1.78 8.00 17.40
CA VAL A 113 2.93 7.18 17.01
C VAL A 113 2.56 5.70 17.09
N ALA A 114 2.86 4.94 16.03
CA ALA A 114 2.81 3.48 16.05
C ALA A 114 4.04 2.97 16.80
N GLU A 115 3.90 2.83 18.12
CA GLU A 115 4.99 2.48 19.01
C GLU A 115 5.65 1.14 18.63
N GLY A 116 6.97 1.11 18.65
CA GLY A 116 7.75 -0.11 18.40
C GLY A 116 7.72 -0.62 16.96
N PHE A 117 7.03 0.06 16.02
CA PHE A 117 7.00 -0.39 14.63
C PHE A 117 8.30 0.02 13.92
N PRO A 118 9.23 -0.93 13.62
CA PRO A 118 10.51 -0.60 13.02
C PRO A 118 10.36 -0.13 11.58
N ASP A 119 11.35 0.61 11.09
CA ASP A 119 11.50 0.82 9.65
C ASP A 119 11.65 -0.54 8.93
N TYR A 120 11.37 -0.60 7.63
CA TYR A 120 11.36 -1.86 6.89
C TYR A 120 12.73 -2.51 6.70
N LYS A 121 13.80 -1.71 6.74
CA LYS A 121 15.21 -2.14 6.73
C LYS A 121 15.96 -1.39 7.82
N PRO A 122 15.66 -1.65 9.10
CA PRO A 122 16.13 -0.83 10.21
C PRO A 122 17.64 -0.88 10.42
N GLU A 123 18.31 -1.88 9.88
CA GLU A 123 19.77 -2.07 9.89
C GLU A 123 20.51 -1.16 8.91
N LEU A 124 19.81 -0.55 7.94
CA LEU A 124 20.44 0.38 7.00
C LEU A 124 20.81 1.70 7.67
N PRO A 125 21.84 2.41 7.15
CA PRO A 125 22.25 3.70 7.68
C PRO A 125 21.10 4.70 7.80
N GLY A 126 20.82 5.18 9.00
CA GLY A 126 19.71 6.09 9.31
C GLY A 126 18.37 5.40 9.57
N GLY A 127 18.31 4.06 9.53
CA GLY A 127 17.13 3.27 9.87
C GLY A 127 16.79 3.32 11.36
N GLN A 128 15.54 3.05 11.72
CA GLN A 128 15.02 3.09 13.09
C GLN A 128 14.52 1.69 13.51
N PRO A 129 15.35 0.89 14.22
CA PRO A 129 14.94 -0.43 14.71
C PRO A 129 13.89 -0.37 15.83
N GLY A 130 13.88 0.70 16.62
CA GLY A 130 12.87 0.97 17.65
C GLY A 130 11.58 1.61 17.15
N GLY A 131 11.48 1.88 15.86
CA GLY A 131 10.32 2.53 15.27
C GLY A 131 10.27 4.05 15.46
N GLY A 132 9.06 4.60 15.55
CA GLY A 132 8.79 6.01 15.81
C GLY A 132 8.44 6.84 14.59
N ARG A 133 8.67 6.37 13.36
CA ARG A 133 8.39 7.12 12.12
C ARG A 133 7.00 6.89 11.55
N SER A 134 6.38 5.78 11.91
CA SER A 134 5.03 5.42 11.50
C SER A 134 3.99 5.98 12.46
N LEU A 135 2.90 6.52 11.93
CA LEU A 135 1.82 7.15 12.67
C LEU A 135 0.50 6.47 12.32
N ASN A 136 -0.28 6.08 13.33
CA ASN A 136 -1.64 5.59 13.17
C ASN A 136 -2.62 6.78 13.13
N ALA A 137 -3.64 6.71 12.28
CA ALA A 137 -4.83 7.51 12.48
C ALA A 137 -5.51 7.06 13.78
N LYS A 138 -5.85 8.01 14.67
CA LYS A 138 -6.61 7.69 15.87
C LYS A 138 -8.02 7.19 15.52
N PRO A 139 -8.65 6.37 16.37
CA PRO A 139 -10.05 5.99 16.20
C PRO A 139 -10.95 7.22 15.96
N PHE A 140 -11.91 7.09 15.07
CA PHE A 140 -12.78 8.17 14.64
C PHE A 140 -14.26 7.78 14.80
N ASP A 141 -15.06 8.61 15.45
CA ASP A 141 -16.51 8.41 15.57
C ASP A 141 -17.19 8.66 14.22
N GLN A 142 -17.70 7.61 13.60
CA GLN A 142 -18.34 7.65 12.28
C GLN A 142 -19.64 8.48 12.27
N ALA A 143 -20.30 8.65 13.42
CA ALA A 143 -21.49 9.49 13.51
C ALA A 143 -21.20 10.94 13.08
N ALA A 144 -19.95 11.40 13.23
CA ALA A 144 -19.55 12.75 12.84
C ALA A 144 -19.59 13.03 11.32
N VAL A 145 -19.56 11.99 10.48
CA VAL A 145 -19.71 12.12 9.02
C VAL A 145 -21.12 11.78 8.53
N GLY A 146 -22.06 11.44 9.43
CA GLY A 146 -23.46 11.19 9.11
C GLY A 146 -23.66 10.10 8.06
N GLU A 147 -24.48 10.37 7.05
CA GLU A 147 -24.77 9.40 5.97
C GLU A 147 -23.52 8.91 5.21
N TRP A 148 -22.42 9.64 5.27
CA TRP A 148 -21.17 9.26 4.61
C TRP A 148 -20.47 8.07 5.28
N ALA A 149 -20.78 7.73 6.52
CA ALA A 149 -20.21 6.57 7.20
C ALA A 149 -20.38 5.28 6.35
N SER A 150 -21.59 5.03 5.85
CA SER A 150 -21.90 3.89 4.98
C SER A 150 -21.37 4.02 3.55
N ARG A 151 -20.87 5.19 3.16
CA ARG A 151 -20.32 5.50 1.83
C ARG A 151 -18.80 5.57 1.81
N ILE A 152 -18.11 5.30 2.91
CA ILE A 152 -16.67 5.07 2.91
C ILE A 152 -16.41 3.64 2.42
N THR A 153 -15.45 3.49 1.51
CA THR A 153 -15.08 2.17 0.98
C THR A 153 -14.68 1.25 2.12
N SER A 154 -15.40 0.16 2.28
CA SER A 154 -15.06 -0.89 3.23
C SER A 154 -14.99 -2.22 2.50
N PHE A 155 -14.03 -3.06 2.86
CA PHE A 155 -14.20 -4.50 2.68
C PHE A 155 -14.78 -5.04 3.99
N PRO A 156 -15.50 -6.18 3.96
CA PRO A 156 -15.70 -6.93 5.19
C PRO A 156 -14.33 -7.03 5.85
N ILE A 157 -14.17 -6.48 7.05
CA ILE A 157 -12.88 -6.47 7.73
C ILE A 157 -12.58 -7.91 8.11
N ASP A 158 -12.03 -8.61 7.17
CA ASP A 158 -11.26 -9.80 7.39
C ASP A 158 -9.86 -9.30 7.76
N PHE A 159 -9.59 -9.17 9.06
CA PHE A 159 -8.29 -8.73 9.56
C PHE A 159 -7.15 -9.64 9.10
N SER A 160 -7.44 -10.84 8.56
CA SER A 160 -6.46 -11.66 7.87
C SER A 160 -5.79 -10.94 6.70
N ASN A 161 -6.47 -9.95 6.10
CA ASN A 161 -5.90 -9.14 5.01
C ASN A 161 -4.88 -8.08 5.45
N VAL A 162 -4.84 -7.72 6.74
CA VAL A 162 -3.94 -6.67 7.26
C VAL A 162 -2.79 -7.24 8.08
N GLY A 163 -2.68 -8.58 8.19
CA GLY A 163 -1.60 -9.22 8.94
C GLY A 163 -1.62 -8.89 10.43
N ILE A 164 -2.81 -8.73 11.00
CA ILE A 164 -3.01 -8.49 12.43
C ILE A 164 -3.41 -9.81 13.08
N ASP A 165 -2.68 -10.25 14.11
CA ASP A 165 -3.02 -11.48 14.83
C ASP A 165 -4.28 -11.34 15.68
N ALA A 166 -4.80 -12.48 16.13
CA ALA A 166 -6.04 -12.54 16.89
C ALA A 166 -5.96 -11.70 18.18
N GLU A 167 -4.80 -11.65 18.85
CA GLU A 167 -4.61 -10.89 20.08
C GLU A 167 -4.61 -9.38 19.80
N THR A 168 -3.87 -8.94 18.78
CA THR A 168 -3.86 -7.53 18.36
C THR A 168 -5.23 -7.10 17.86
N ARG A 169 -5.92 -7.97 17.10
CA ARG A 169 -7.30 -7.75 16.70
C ARG A 169 -8.23 -7.60 17.91
N ALA A 170 -8.13 -8.52 18.87
CA ALA A 170 -8.92 -8.45 20.10
C ALA A 170 -8.65 -7.16 20.89
N ARG A 171 -7.38 -6.72 20.97
CA ARG A 171 -7.03 -5.44 21.61
C ARG A 171 -7.62 -4.24 20.87
N ILE A 172 -7.59 -4.23 19.54
CA ILE A 172 -8.20 -3.16 18.74
C ILE A 172 -9.71 -3.15 18.93
N HIS A 173 -10.37 -4.30 18.88
CA HIS A 173 -11.81 -4.40 19.12
C HIS A 173 -12.16 -3.96 20.54
N ALA A 174 -11.46 -4.47 21.56
CA ALA A 174 -11.71 -4.05 22.95
C ALA A 174 -11.51 -2.55 23.13
N ALA A 175 -10.47 -1.97 22.55
CA ALA A 175 -10.23 -0.53 22.62
C ALA A 175 -11.32 0.29 21.92
N VAL A 176 -11.94 -0.23 20.86
CA VAL A 176 -13.07 0.42 20.15
C VAL A 176 -14.38 0.15 20.87
N ASP A 177 -14.61 -1.08 21.34
CA ASP A 177 -15.82 -1.49 22.05
C ASP A 177 -15.97 -0.78 23.41
N ASP A 178 -14.86 -0.41 24.06
CA ASP A 178 -14.84 0.40 25.28
C ASP A 178 -15.16 1.90 25.03
N MET A 179 -15.17 2.35 23.77
CA MET A 179 -15.57 3.71 23.41
C MET A 179 -17.08 3.80 23.27
N ASP A 180 -17.68 4.83 23.86
CA ASP A 180 -19.11 5.12 23.71
C ASP A 180 -19.34 5.78 22.33
N GLY A 181 -19.75 4.99 21.33
CA GLY A 181 -19.99 5.46 19.97
C GLY A 181 -19.71 4.40 18.89
N ASP A 182 -19.90 4.78 17.63
CA ASP A 182 -19.64 3.95 16.44
C ASP A 182 -18.28 4.34 15.84
N TYR A 183 -17.21 3.78 16.40
CA TYR A 183 -15.84 4.13 16.01
C TYR A 183 -15.31 3.26 14.86
N CYS A 184 -14.62 3.91 13.92
CA CYS A 184 -13.77 3.24 12.93
C CYS A 184 -12.29 3.50 13.22
N VAL A 185 -11.45 2.63 12.66
CA VAL A 185 -9.99 2.63 12.83
C VAL A 185 -9.27 2.55 11.49
N ALA A 186 -7.96 2.63 11.50
CA ALA A 186 -7.10 2.39 10.34
C ALA A 186 -7.43 3.35 9.17
N GLY A 187 -7.43 2.83 7.94
CA GLY A 187 -7.69 3.64 6.74
C GLY A 187 -9.08 4.27 6.70
N THR A 188 -10.08 3.62 7.28
CA THR A 188 -11.44 4.17 7.39
C THR A 188 -11.45 5.41 8.28
N ALA A 189 -10.76 5.37 9.42
CA ALA A 189 -10.63 6.54 10.32
C ALA A 189 -9.89 7.70 9.65
N LEU A 190 -8.81 7.39 8.91
CA LEU A 190 -8.07 8.40 8.15
C LEU A 190 -8.96 9.11 7.13
N ILE A 191 -9.72 8.35 6.35
CA ILE A 191 -10.64 8.91 5.35
C ILE A 191 -11.79 9.67 6.01
N ALA A 192 -12.40 9.12 7.07
CA ALA A 192 -13.50 9.77 7.78
C ALA A 192 -13.07 11.12 8.36
N GLY A 193 -11.88 11.19 8.97
CA GLY A 193 -11.35 12.43 9.52
C GLY A 193 -11.09 13.51 8.46
N LEU A 194 -10.47 13.15 7.31
CA LEU A 194 -10.28 14.06 6.18
C LEU A 194 -11.62 14.51 5.56
N LEU A 195 -12.52 13.56 5.36
CA LEU A 195 -13.85 13.83 4.79
C LEU A 195 -14.65 14.79 5.69
N LYS A 196 -14.61 14.58 7.00
CA LYS A 196 -15.26 15.50 7.97
C LYS A 196 -14.75 16.93 7.78
N GLY A 197 -13.44 17.13 7.70
CA GLY A 197 -12.87 18.45 7.45
C GLY A 197 -13.39 19.11 6.16
N LEU A 198 -13.52 18.33 5.08
CA LEU A 198 -14.09 18.83 3.82
C LEU A 198 -15.58 19.17 3.93
N LEU A 199 -16.36 18.31 4.58
CA LEU A 199 -17.80 18.55 4.79
C LEU A 199 -18.04 19.82 5.63
N ASP A 200 -17.21 20.06 6.66
CA ASP A 200 -17.27 21.28 7.49
C ASP A 200 -16.95 22.56 6.69
N LEU A 201 -16.12 22.44 5.66
CA LEU A 201 -15.83 23.52 4.73
C LEU A 201 -16.86 23.65 3.57
N GLY A 202 -17.94 22.87 3.63
CA GLY A 202 -19.02 22.90 2.65
C GLY A 202 -18.68 22.21 1.32
N VAL A 203 -17.68 21.34 1.27
CA VAL A 203 -17.31 20.55 0.08
C VAL A 203 -17.80 19.13 0.23
N THR A 204 -18.72 18.73 -0.65
CA THR A 204 -19.29 17.38 -0.71
C THR A 204 -18.77 16.66 -1.96
N PRO A 205 -18.09 15.49 -1.83
CA PRO A 205 -17.66 14.71 -2.99
C PRO A 205 -18.83 14.21 -3.83
N VAL A 206 -18.67 14.22 -5.14
CA VAL A 206 -19.62 13.62 -6.09
C VAL A 206 -19.11 12.23 -6.46
N THR A 207 -19.83 11.19 -6.06
CA THR A 207 -19.52 9.78 -6.37
C THR A 207 -20.16 9.34 -7.68
N GLU A 208 -19.74 8.16 -8.21
CA GLU A 208 -20.18 7.64 -9.52
C GLU A 208 -19.92 8.62 -10.69
N ALA A 209 -18.89 9.45 -10.49
CA ALA A 209 -18.51 10.56 -11.37
C ALA A 209 -17.11 10.27 -11.97
N ARG A 210 -17.09 9.57 -13.10
CA ARG A 210 -15.84 9.16 -13.74
C ARG A 210 -15.27 10.26 -14.62
N ALA A 211 -14.08 10.76 -14.31
CA ALA A 211 -13.31 11.59 -15.21
C ALA A 211 -12.79 10.78 -16.39
N VAL A 212 -13.03 11.25 -17.61
CA VAL A 212 -12.74 10.53 -18.86
C VAL A 212 -11.79 11.29 -19.78
N GLU A 213 -11.66 12.61 -19.61
CA GLU A 213 -10.80 13.44 -20.44
C GLU A 213 -10.40 14.73 -19.71
N LEU A 214 -9.14 15.11 -19.79
CA LEU A 214 -8.69 16.46 -19.44
C LEU A 214 -8.95 17.38 -20.65
N ILE A 215 -9.55 18.52 -20.38
CA ILE A 215 -9.82 19.54 -21.41
C ILE A 215 -8.73 20.59 -21.31
N GLY A 216 -8.03 20.83 -22.42
CA GLY A 216 -6.94 21.80 -22.44
C GLY A 216 -6.32 21.91 -23.83
N SER A 217 -5.24 22.69 -23.89
CA SER A 217 -4.47 22.94 -25.11
C SER A 217 -2.97 23.00 -24.74
N ALA A 218 -2.14 23.40 -25.67
CA ALA A 218 -0.73 23.68 -25.41
C ALA A 218 -0.51 24.77 -24.34
N SER A 219 -1.52 25.58 -24.03
CA SER A 219 -1.46 26.60 -22.98
C SER A 219 -1.80 26.06 -21.58
N GLY A 220 -2.21 24.80 -21.48
CA GLY A 220 -2.48 24.10 -20.22
C GLY A 220 -3.88 23.50 -20.13
N ILE A 221 -4.13 22.87 -18.98
CA ILE A 221 -5.42 22.24 -18.65
C ILE A 221 -6.38 23.30 -18.08
N THR A 222 -7.60 23.31 -18.59
CA THR A 222 -8.64 24.28 -18.24
C THR A 222 -9.90 23.62 -17.68
N GLY A 223 -9.96 22.28 -17.65
CA GLY A 223 -11.10 21.55 -17.12
C GLY A 223 -11.04 20.06 -17.37
N VAL A 224 -12.16 19.42 -17.14
CA VAL A 224 -12.30 17.96 -17.25
C VAL A 224 -13.70 17.60 -17.77
N ARG A 225 -13.79 16.52 -18.55
CA ARG A 225 -15.04 15.87 -18.90
C ARG A 225 -15.28 14.71 -17.95
N ILE A 226 -16.46 14.68 -17.35
CA ILE A 226 -16.87 13.70 -16.36
C ILE A 226 -18.15 13.02 -16.83
N THR A 227 -18.18 11.69 -16.77
CA THR A 227 -19.41 10.92 -16.97
C THR A 227 -20.10 10.74 -15.62
N LEU A 228 -21.30 11.28 -15.48
CA LEU A 228 -22.15 11.26 -14.28
C LEU A 228 -23.57 10.85 -14.67
N GLY A 229 -24.10 9.78 -14.06
CA GLY A 229 -25.44 9.28 -14.37
C GLY A 229 -25.64 8.94 -15.86
N GLY A 230 -24.59 8.47 -16.55
CA GLY A 230 -24.61 8.13 -17.97
C GLY A 230 -24.56 9.33 -18.93
N LYS A 231 -24.37 10.56 -18.41
CA LYS A 231 -24.21 11.78 -19.19
C LYS A 231 -22.84 12.38 -18.98
N ASP A 232 -22.26 12.94 -20.04
CA ASP A 232 -21.02 13.68 -19.94
C ASP A 232 -21.32 15.14 -19.56
N ILE A 233 -20.62 15.63 -18.55
CA ILE A 233 -20.58 17.03 -18.13
C ILE A 233 -19.17 17.58 -18.30
N ARG A 234 -19.06 18.86 -18.60
CA ARG A 234 -17.80 19.61 -18.74
C ARG A 234 -17.64 20.53 -17.54
N VAL A 235 -16.61 20.28 -16.73
CA VAL A 235 -16.31 21.07 -15.54
C VAL A 235 -15.09 21.94 -15.82
N LYS A 236 -15.25 23.24 -15.73
CA LYS A 236 -14.15 24.20 -15.87
C LYS A 236 -13.37 24.29 -14.56
N ALA A 237 -12.05 24.24 -14.67
CA ALA A 237 -11.12 24.48 -13.57
C ALA A 237 -10.40 25.82 -13.85
N ASN A 238 -10.75 26.86 -13.09
CA ASN A 238 -10.16 28.19 -13.31
C ASN A 238 -8.67 28.23 -12.96
N LYS A 239 -8.23 27.38 -12.02
CA LYS A 239 -6.86 27.32 -11.54
C LYS A 239 -6.20 26.00 -11.85
N ALA A 240 -6.81 24.84 -11.49
CA ALA A 240 -6.14 23.56 -11.60
C ALA A 240 -7.07 22.34 -11.61
N VAL A 241 -6.57 21.24 -12.21
CA VAL A 241 -7.06 19.87 -12.01
C VAL A 241 -5.98 19.09 -11.27
N ILE A 242 -6.35 18.41 -10.17
CA ILE A 242 -5.45 17.58 -9.36
C ILE A 242 -5.83 16.11 -9.53
N LEU A 243 -4.90 15.29 -10.01
CA LEU A 243 -5.04 13.85 -10.15
C LEU A 243 -4.71 13.14 -8.83
N GLY A 244 -5.72 12.64 -8.13
CA GLY A 244 -5.63 11.75 -6.96
C GLY A 244 -6.24 10.36 -7.24
N THR A 245 -6.18 9.93 -8.51
CA THR A 245 -6.97 8.82 -9.08
C THR A 245 -6.45 7.42 -8.77
N GLY A 246 -5.39 7.29 -7.96
CA GLY A 246 -4.75 6.01 -7.67
C GLY A 246 -3.92 5.47 -8.84
N GLY A 247 -3.56 4.19 -8.76
CA GLY A 247 -2.71 3.52 -9.73
C GLY A 247 -3.46 2.86 -10.88
N PHE A 248 -2.78 1.86 -11.51
CA PHE A 248 -3.31 1.14 -12.68
C PHE A 248 -3.30 -0.38 -12.54
N GLU A 249 -3.12 -0.91 -11.35
CA GLU A 249 -2.94 -2.34 -11.07
C GLU A 249 -4.13 -3.23 -11.45
N TRP A 250 -5.31 -2.65 -11.69
CA TRP A 250 -6.49 -3.37 -12.17
C TRP A 250 -6.68 -3.33 -13.69
N ASP A 251 -5.87 -2.57 -14.40
CA ASP A 251 -5.87 -2.58 -15.86
C ASP A 251 -4.83 -3.55 -16.40
N GLN A 252 -5.28 -4.74 -16.84
CA GLN A 252 -4.40 -5.80 -17.32
C GLN A 252 -3.47 -5.35 -18.44
N ARG A 253 -3.96 -4.50 -19.35
CA ARG A 253 -3.17 -4.00 -20.49
C ARG A 253 -2.04 -3.09 -20.01
N LEU A 254 -2.29 -2.23 -19.01
CA LEU A 254 -1.24 -1.37 -18.44
C LEU A 254 -0.25 -2.19 -17.59
N VAL A 255 -0.74 -3.17 -16.85
CA VAL A 255 0.09 -4.10 -16.07
C VAL A 255 1.06 -4.83 -17.00
N GLU A 256 0.56 -5.46 -18.07
CA GLU A 256 1.41 -6.19 -19.05
C GLU A 256 2.38 -5.29 -19.81
N ALA A 257 1.96 -4.04 -20.10
CA ALA A 257 2.80 -3.10 -20.84
C ALA A 257 3.94 -2.50 -20.00
N TYR A 258 3.74 -2.35 -18.69
CA TYR A 258 4.65 -1.55 -17.89
C TYR A 258 5.28 -2.27 -16.69
N LEU A 259 4.53 -3.08 -15.92
CA LEU A 259 5.10 -3.70 -14.73
C LEU A 259 6.13 -4.76 -15.07
N ARG A 260 7.19 -4.82 -14.28
CA ARG A 260 8.18 -5.88 -14.37
C ARG A 260 7.64 -7.16 -13.76
N GLY A 261 7.79 -8.27 -14.46
CA GLY A 261 7.45 -9.60 -13.97
C GLY A 261 5.95 -9.86 -13.80
N PRO A 262 5.60 -11.09 -13.40
CA PRO A 262 4.21 -11.48 -13.19
C PRO A 262 3.60 -10.74 -12.00
N LEU A 263 2.34 -10.33 -12.15
CA LEU A 263 1.49 -9.84 -11.07
C LEU A 263 0.39 -10.88 -10.81
N ARG A 264 0.43 -11.52 -9.63
CA ARG A 264 -0.61 -12.50 -9.24
C ARG A 264 -1.98 -11.85 -9.13
N GLY A 265 -2.03 -10.62 -8.59
CA GLY A 265 -3.20 -9.78 -8.54
C GLY A 265 -3.06 -8.64 -7.53
N PRO A 266 -3.92 -7.62 -7.66
CA PRO A 266 -3.94 -6.50 -6.72
C PRO A 266 -4.69 -6.84 -5.43
N VAL A 267 -4.34 -6.14 -4.34
CA VAL A 267 -5.06 -6.17 -3.06
C VAL A 267 -5.86 -4.88 -2.81
N SER A 268 -5.84 -3.96 -3.76
CA SER A 268 -6.61 -2.71 -3.75
C SER A 268 -8.04 -2.91 -4.29
N PRO A 269 -8.96 -1.94 -4.11
CA PRO A 269 -10.27 -1.94 -4.75
C PRO A 269 -10.18 -1.97 -6.28
N PRO A 270 -11.17 -2.54 -7.00
CA PRO A 270 -11.11 -2.76 -8.45
C PRO A 270 -11.22 -1.50 -9.31
N ASN A 271 -11.14 -0.33 -8.68
CA ASN A 271 -11.30 0.96 -9.34
C ASN A 271 -9.98 1.61 -9.82
N ASN A 272 -8.82 1.04 -9.48
CA ASN A 272 -7.51 1.58 -9.87
C ASN A 272 -7.13 1.12 -11.28
N THR A 273 -7.72 1.76 -12.30
CA THR A 273 -7.61 1.39 -13.72
C THR A 273 -6.79 2.35 -14.57
N GLY A 274 -6.00 3.24 -13.94
CA GLY A 274 -5.08 4.15 -14.63
C GLY A 274 -5.76 5.27 -15.41
N ASP A 275 -6.97 5.71 -15.01
CA ASP A 275 -7.69 6.76 -15.73
C ASP A 275 -6.88 8.08 -15.76
N GLY A 276 -6.34 8.51 -14.59
CA GLY A 276 -5.49 9.70 -14.51
C GLY A 276 -4.21 9.58 -15.30
N LEU A 277 -3.56 8.41 -15.28
CA LEU A 277 -2.37 8.14 -16.09
C LEU A 277 -2.65 8.35 -17.57
N ARG A 278 -3.73 7.73 -18.11
CA ARG A 278 -4.08 7.88 -19.52
C ARG A 278 -4.41 9.32 -19.90
N MET A 279 -5.14 10.02 -19.04
CA MET A 279 -5.46 11.43 -19.26
C MET A 279 -4.20 12.30 -19.29
N ALA A 280 -3.26 12.10 -18.36
CA ALA A 280 -2.01 12.84 -18.35
C ALA A 280 -1.12 12.51 -19.57
N MET A 281 -1.03 11.23 -19.96
CA MET A 281 -0.31 10.80 -21.18
C MET A 281 -0.86 11.47 -22.45
N ALA A 282 -2.17 11.65 -22.55
CA ALA A 282 -2.79 12.32 -23.70
C ALA A 282 -2.36 13.79 -23.84
N HIS A 283 -1.86 14.40 -22.75
CA HIS A 283 -1.33 15.76 -22.72
C HIS A 283 0.21 15.82 -22.65
N GLY A 284 0.89 14.71 -22.97
CA GLY A 284 2.35 14.67 -23.07
C GLY A 284 3.08 14.62 -21.74
N ALA A 285 2.45 14.11 -20.68
CA ALA A 285 3.12 13.94 -19.40
C ALA A 285 4.35 13.02 -19.50
N ASP A 286 5.47 13.43 -18.92
CA ASP A 286 6.65 12.59 -18.72
C ASP A 286 6.37 11.56 -17.63
N LEU A 287 6.85 10.32 -17.80
CA LEU A 287 6.54 9.19 -16.93
C LEU A 287 7.79 8.65 -16.23
N ALA A 288 7.62 8.21 -14.98
CA ALA A 288 8.67 7.51 -14.24
C ALA A 288 8.10 6.34 -13.43
N ASN A 289 9.01 5.47 -12.97
CA ASN A 289 8.74 4.31 -12.12
C ASN A 289 7.70 3.32 -12.66
N MET A 290 7.42 3.32 -13.96
CA MET A 290 6.33 2.55 -14.57
C MET A 290 6.45 1.04 -14.33
N GLY A 291 7.66 0.51 -14.15
CA GLY A 291 7.90 -0.91 -13.84
C GLY A 291 7.72 -1.28 -12.35
N GLU A 292 7.41 -0.31 -11.48
CA GLU A 292 7.39 -0.53 -10.04
C GLU A 292 5.96 -0.45 -9.46
N ALA A 293 5.76 -1.25 -8.40
CA ALA A 293 4.54 -1.25 -7.61
C ALA A 293 4.88 -1.31 -6.11
N TRP A 294 3.90 -1.11 -5.26
CA TRP A 294 3.94 -1.44 -3.84
C TRP A 294 3.69 -2.95 -3.72
N TRP A 295 4.76 -3.71 -3.93
CA TRP A 295 4.72 -5.17 -4.03
C TRP A 295 4.39 -5.81 -2.69
N VAL A 296 3.66 -6.94 -2.72
CA VAL A 296 3.30 -7.70 -1.53
C VAL A 296 3.05 -9.17 -1.92
N PRO A 297 3.53 -10.16 -1.16
CA PRO A 297 3.16 -11.55 -1.37
C PRO A 297 1.66 -11.75 -1.14
N VAL A 298 1.03 -12.50 -2.04
CA VAL A 298 -0.42 -12.72 -2.00
C VAL A 298 -0.78 -14.19 -2.26
N ILE A 299 -1.91 -14.57 -1.70
CA ILE A 299 -2.60 -15.83 -1.95
C ILE A 299 -3.99 -15.51 -2.52
N GLN A 300 -4.49 -16.38 -3.40
CA GLN A 300 -5.85 -16.33 -3.92
C GLN A 300 -6.62 -17.56 -3.42
N ILE A 301 -7.65 -17.34 -2.61
CA ILE A 301 -8.50 -18.41 -2.10
C ILE A 301 -9.48 -18.82 -3.22
N PRO A 302 -9.61 -20.12 -3.55
CA PRO A 302 -10.56 -20.57 -4.55
C PRO A 302 -11.99 -20.09 -4.26
N GLY A 303 -12.63 -19.48 -5.26
CA GLY A 303 -13.99 -18.94 -5.15
C GLY A 303 -14.12 -17.57 -4.50
N ASP A 304 -13.06 -17.04 -3.87
CA ASP A 304 -13.06 -15.67 -3.35
C ASP A 304 -12.82 -14.68 -4.50
N THR A 305 -13.76 -13.76 -4.71
CA THR A 305 -13.71 -12.79 -5.82
C THR A 305 -13.96 -11.36 -5.37
N LEU A 306 -13.34 -10.43 -6.10
CA LEU A 306 -13.54 -9.00 -5.95
C LEU A 306 -13.62 -8.36 -7.34
N GLY A 307 -14.69 -7.62 -7.60
CA GLY A 307 -14.91 -7.02 -8.92
C GLY A 307 -14.97 -8.04 -10.07
N GLY A 308 -15.44 -9.26 -9.80
CA GLY A 308 -15.55 -10.35 -10.77
C GLY A 308 -14.21 -11.05 -11.12
N LYS A 309 -13.13 -10.72 -10.42
CA LYS A 309 -11.81 -11.37 -10.56
C LYS A 309 -11.41 -12.08 -9.26
N PRO A 310 -10.50 -13.07 -9.29
CA PRO A 310 -9.95 -13.67 -8.08
C PRO A 310 -9.42 -12.60 -7.13
N ARG A 311 -9.85 -12.62 -5.88
CA ARG A 311 -9.37 -11.70 -4.85
C ARG A 311 -8.01 -12.14 -4.35
N SER A 312 -7.08 -11.21 -4.32
CA SER A 312 -5.76 -11.45 -3.73
C SER A 312 -5.75 -10.99 -2.28
N ARG A 313 -5.22 -11.83 -1.39
CA ARG A 313 -5.05 -11.53 0.03
C ARG A 313 -3.56 -11.49 0.36
N SER A 314 -3.11 -10.40 1.00
CA SER A 314 -1.71 -10.29 1.41
C SER A 314 -1.40 -11.24 2.56
N VAL A 315 -0.22 -11.85 2.52
CA VAL A 315 0.28 -12.72 3.58
C VAL A 315 1.44 -12.07 4.30
N ARG A 316 1.33 -11.95 5.61
CA ARG A 316 2.35 -11.38 6.50
C ARG A 316 2.70 -12.32 7.62
N LEU A 317 1.76 -12.60 8.52
CA LEU A 317 1.97 -13.49 9.66
C LEU A 317 2.22 -14.93 9.21
N GLU A 318 1.49 -15.38 8.21
CA GLU A 318 1.54 -16.74 7.68
C GLU A 318 2.94 -17.14 7.17
N ARG A 319 3.70 -16.16 6.66
CA ARG A 319 5.05 -16.38 6.14
C ARG A 319 6.16 -16.02 7.14
N THR A 320 5.83 -15.20 8.15
CA THR A 320 6.82 -14.67 9.10
C THR A 320 6.96 -15.57 10.31
N ARG A 321 5.86 -16.14 10.79
CA ARG A 321 5.84 -16.97 11.99
C ARG A 321 6.61 -18.29 11.81
N PRO A 322 7.13 -18.86 12.91
CA PRO A 322 7.89 -20.11 12.89
C PRO A 322 7.20 -21.24 12.14
N ARG A 323 7.97 -22.21 11.64
CA ARG A 323 7.50 -23.45 11.00
C ARG A 323 6.80 -23.22 9.64
N SER A 324 7.18 -22.15 8.93
CA SER A 324 6.75 -21.89 7.55
C SER A 324 7.94 -21.42 6.70
N ILE A 325 8.02 -21.84 5.45
CA ILE A 325 9.01 -21.39 4.45
C ILE A 325 8.34 -21.16 3.11
N ILE A 326 8.97 -20.38 2.23
CA ILE A 326 8.53 -20.22 0.83
C ILE A 326 9.51 -20.95 -0.07
N VAL A 327 8.99 -21.85 -0.91
CA VAL A 327 9.79 -22.61 -1.86
C VAL A 327 9.28 -22.48 -3.28
N ASN A 328 10.18 -22.63 -4.25
CA ASN A 328 9.87 -22.73 -5.66
C ASN A 328 9.60 -24.20 -6.08
N ARG A 329 9.38 -24.45 -7.37
CA ARG A 329 9.13 -25.79 -7.90
C ARG A 329 10.25 -26.80 -7.63
N ALA A 330 11.51 -26.36 -7.50
CA ALA A 330 12.64 -27.21 -7.14
C ALA A 330 12.73 -27.50 -5.64
N GLY A 331 11.72 -27.16 -4.84
CA GLY A 331 11.70 -27.33 -3.40
C GLY A 331 12.70 -26.44 -2.65
N LYS A 332 13.22 -25.37 -3.27
CA LYS A 332 14.26 -24.51 -2.70
C LYS A 332 13.68 -23.19 -2.21
N ARG A 333 14.13 -22.73 -1.06
CA ARG A 333 13.94 -21.35 -0.57
C ARG A 333 14.67 -20.38 -1.51
N PHE A 334 14.21 -19.15 -1.59
CA PHE A 334 14.80 -18.14 -2.48
C PHE A 334 14.72 -16.71 -1.91
N LEU A 335 14.30 -16.55 -0.66
CA LEU A 335 14.19 -15.25 0.02
C LEU A 335 14.11 -15.41 1.54
N ASN A 336 14.25 -14.29 2.29
CA ASN A 336 13.88 -14.19 3.69
C ASN A 336 12.36 -14.01 3.80
N GLU A 337 11.64 -15.01 4.28
CA GLU A 337 10.19 -14.99 4.39
C GLU A 337 9.69 -13.97 5.42
N ALA A 338 10.48 -13.66 6.44
CA ALA A 338 10.15 -12.66 7.45
C ALA A 338 10.49 -11.22 7.03
N GLY A 339 11.31 -11.06 6.00
CA GLY A 339 11.74 -9.75 5.51
C GLY A 339 10.59 -8.87 5.00
N GLU A 340 10.89 -7.60 4.75
CA GLU A 340 9.87 -6.65 4.27
C GLU A 340 9.34 -7.03 2.88
N TYR A 341 8.05 -6.94 2.73
CA TYR A 341 7.31 -7.55 1.64
C TYR A 341 7.57 -6.93 0.26
N ASN A 342 7.94 -5.64 0.16
CA ASN A 342 8.16 -4.99 -1.12
C ASN A 342 9.44 -5.52 -1.81
N SER A 343 10.49 -5.81 -1.04
CA SER A 343 11.74 -6.39 -1.56
C SER A 343 11.58 -7.81 -2.08
N MET A 344 10.57 -8.54 -1.64
CA MET A 344 10.33 -9.92 -2.09
C MET A 344 10.03 -10.00 -3.59
N SER A 345 9.57 -8.90 -4.21
CA SER A 345 9.34 -8.86 -5.65
C SER A 345 10.59 -9.20 -6.47
N GLY A 346 11.77 -8.81 -6.01
CA GLY A 346 13.03 -9.12 -6.70
C GLY A 346 13.23 -10.61 -6.92
N PRO A 347 13.28 -11.44 -5.87
CA PRO A 347 13.34 -12.89 -6.00
C PRO A 347 12.21 -13.53 -6.81
N PHE A 348 10.95 -13.10 -6.62
CA PHE A 348 9.83 -13.62 -7.42
C PHE A 348 9.97 -13.28 -8.91
N HIS A 349 10.54 -12.13 -9.25
CA HIS A 349 10.75 -11.69 -10.63
C HIS A 349 12.11 -12.14 -11.22
N GLN A 350 12.81 -13.06 -10.55
CA GLN A 350 14.05 -13.61 -11.09
C GLN A 350 13.78 -14.38 -12.37
N LEU A 351 14.35 -13.89 -13.48
CA LEU A 351 14.15 -14.43 -14.80
C LEU A 351 15.39 -15.23 -15.26
N ASP A 352 15.19 -16.49 -15.62
CA ASP A 352 16.14 -17.26 -16.43
C ASP A 352 15.64 -17.25 -17.88
N PRO A 353 16.49 -16.87 -18.87
CA PRO A 353 16.07 -16.80 -20.27
C PRO A 353 15.59 -18.12 -20.88
N ARG A 354 15.93 -19.27 -20.27
CA ARG A 354 15.53 -20.61 -20.73
C ARG A 354 14.34 -21.17 -19.99
N ALA A 355 14.23 -20.86 -18.69
CA ALA A 355 13.23 -21.44 -17.81
C ALA A 355 12.06 -20.48 -17.47
N GLY A 356 12.17 -19.19 -17.82
CA GLY A 356 11.21 -18.17 -17.43
C GLY A 356 11.43 -17.70 -15.98
N TYR A 357 10.37 -17.37 -15.28
CA TYR A 357 10.44 -16.94 -13.87
C TYR A 357 10.67 -18.16 -12.98
N VAL A 358 11.92 -18.29 -12.45
CA VAL A 358 12.37 -19.52 -11.76
C VAL A 358 11.69 -19.73 -10.39
N ASN A 359 11.12 -18.69 -9.81
CA ASN A 359 10.44 -18.72 -8.52
C ASN A 359 8.93 -18.45 -8.66
N ASP A 360 8.35 -18.68 -9.84
CA ASP A 360 6.92 -18.69 -10.10
C ASP A 360 6.58 -19.92 -10.98
N PRO A 361 5.79 -20.88 -10.45
CA PRO A 361 5.05 -20.88 -9.20
C PRO A 361 5.92 -21.08 -7.95
N ALA A 362 5.39 -20.56 -6.81
CA ALA A 362 5.95 -20.76 -5.49
C ALA A 362 4.84 -21.14 -4.49
N TRP A 363 5.25 -21.71 -3.37
CA TRP A 363 4.33 -22.15 -2.31
C TRP A 363 4.86 -21.74 -0.93
N ILE A 364 3.95 -21.35 -0.04
CA ILE A 364 4.21 -21.37 1.40
C ILE A 364 4.02 -22.82 1.84
N VAL A 365 5.08 -23.42 2.37
CA VAL A 365 5.07 -24.75 2.98
C VAL A 365 5.13 -24.58 4.49
N PHE A 366 4.23 -25.24 5.20
CA PHE A 366 4.16 -25.25 6.66
C PHE A 366 3.68 -26.61 7.16
N ASP A 367 3.78 -26.85 8.47
CA ASP A 367 3.41 -28.14 9.07
C ASP A 367 2.22 -28.06 10.03
N ALA A 368 1.80 -29.19 10.56
CA ALA A 368 0.66 -29.30 11.46
C ALA A 368 0.79 -28.45 12.72
N GLN A 369 2.01 -28.27 13.24
CA GLN A 369 2.24 -27.44 14.42
C GLN A 369 2.07 -25.95 14.11
N HIS A 370 2.47 -25.49 12.92
CA HIS A 370 2.20 -24.12 12.49
C HIS A 370 0.69 -23.83 12.48
N LEU A 371 -0.11 -24.67 11.81
CA LEU A 371 -1.56 -24.51 11.74
C LEU A 371 -2.21 -24.56 13.12
N LYS A 372 -1.74 -25.48 13.99
CA LYS A 372 -2.24 -25.62 15.35
C LYS A 372 -1.94 -24.39 16.21
N GLN A 373 -0.75 -23.80 16.08
CA GLN A 373 -0.29 -22.70 16.93
C GLN A 373 -0.74 -21.33 16.43
N TYR A 374 -0.71 -21.11 15.13
CA TYR A 374 -0.88 -19.77 14.54
C TYR A 374 -2.12 -19.64 13.66
N GLY A 375 -2.72 -20.74 13.21
CA GLY A 375 -3.74 -20.70 12.18
C GLY A 375 -3.16 -20.33 10.80
N PHE A 376 -4.00 -19.98 9.84
CA PHE A 376 -3.56 -19.56 8.49
C PHE A 376 -4.71 -18.88 7.73
N LEU A 377 -4.54 -17.64 7.27
CA LEU A 377 -5.49 -16.89 6.42
C LEU A 377 -6.98 -17.04 6.84
N GLY A 378 -7.28 -16.63 8.07
CA GLY A 378 -8.65 -16.70 8.60
C GLY A 378 -9.04 -18.05 9.20
N ILE A 379 -8.18 -19.07 9.10
CA ILE A 379 -8.31 -20.28 9.89
C ILE A 379 -7.69 -20.01 11.27
N GLU A 380 -8.51 -20.10 12.31
CA GLU A 380 -8.05 -19.88 13.69
C GLU A 380 -7.05 -20.96 14.14
N PRO A 381 -6.19 -20.69 15.13
CA PRO A 381 -5.28 -21.66 15.70
C PRO A 381 -5.99 -22.99 16.06
N GLY A 382 -5.47 -24.11 15.53
CA GLY A 382 -6.06 -25.43 15.70
C GLY A 382 -7.28 -25.72 14.83
N GLY A 383 -7.62 -24.82 13.91
CA GLY A 383 -8.71 -25.02 12.94
C GLY A 383 -8.41 -26.08 11.90
N VAL A 384 -9.43 -26.47 11.14
CA VAL A 384 -9.34 -27.51 10.11
C VAL A 384 -8.84 -26.92 8.80
N ALA A 385 -7.80 -27.53 8.21
CA ALA A 385 -7.28 -27.16 6.91
C ALA A 385 -8.34 -27.37 5.81
N PRO A 386 -8.60 -26.38 4.95
CA PRO A 386 -9.45 -26.59 3.78
C PRO A 386 -8.70 -27.32 2.67
N ASP A 387 -9.43 -27.96 1.76
CA ASP A 387 -8.88 -28.81 0.69
C ASP A 387 -7.82 -28.09 -0.18
N TRP A 388 -7.92 -26.78 -0.34
CA TRP A 388 -6.99 -26.00 -1.15
C TRP A 388 -5.60 -25.77 -0.49
N PHE A 389 -5.37 -26.24 0.76
CA PHE A 389 -4.04 -26.20 1.41
C PHE A 389 -3.09 -27.28 0.89
N ASN A 390 -3.53 -28.20 0.03
CA ASN A 390 -2.72 -29.34 -0.42
C ASN A 390 -2.09 -30.12 0.73
N GLU A 391 -2.90 -30.54 1.69
CA GLU A 391 -2.45 -31.33 2.83
C GLU A 391 -1.86 -32.68 2.42
N SER A 392 -0.73 -33.09 2.97
CA SER A 392 -0.04 -34.34 2.65
C SER A 392 0.73 -34.91 3.85
N ALA A 393 0.64 -36.22 4.06
CA ALA A 393 1.38 -36.90 5.11
C ALA A 393 2.88 -37.07 4.77
N THR A 394 3.22 -37.09 3.47
CA THR A 394 4.58 -37.29 2.96
C THR A 394 4.94 -36.22 1.92
N LEU A 395 6.23 -36.00 1.71
CA LEU A 395 6.70 -35.06 0.69
C LEU A 395 6.43 -35.57 -0.73
N ALA A 396 6.45 -36.89 -0.95
CA ALA A 396 6.11 -37.50 -2.23
C ALA A 396 4.63 -37.26 -2.61
N ASP A 397 3.71 -37.35 -1.64
CA ASP A 397 2.30 -37.02 -1.87
C ASP A 397 2.12 -35.52 -2.10
N LEU A 398 2.95 -34.67 -1.44
CA LEU A 398 2.91 -33.23 -1.66
C LEU A 398 3.40 -32.87 -3.07
N GLU A 399 4.45 -33.52 -3.57
CA GLU A 399 4.91 -33.41 -4.96
C GLU A 399 3.81 -33.77 -5.96
N ALA A 400 3.12 -34.91 -5.74
CA ALA A 400 2.04 -35.34 -6.61
C ALA A 400 0.88 -34.32 -6.72
N LYS A 401 0.62 -33.55 -5.66
CA LYS A 401 -0.42 -32.52 -5.63
C LYS A 401 0.02 -31.17 -6.17
N THR A 402 1.29 -30.80 -5.98
CA THR A 402 1.78 -29.42 -6.22
C THR A 402 2.80 -29.33 -7.35
N GLY A 403 3.53 -30.42 -7.64
CA GLY A 403 4.69 -30.42 -8.53
C GLY A 403 5.96 -29.83 -7.91
N ILE A 404 5.99 -29.65 -6.59
CA ILE A 404 7.23 -29.32 -5.85
C ILE A 404 8.10 -30.56 -5.83
N ASP A 405 9.37 -30.46 -6.24
CA ASP A 405 10.34 -31.57 -6.18
C ASP A 405 10.51 -32.05 -4.73
N ALA A 406 10.14 -33.32 -4.45
CA ALA A 406 10.15 -33.88 -3.11
C ALA A 406 11.58 -34.05 -2.54
N ASP A 407 12.55 -34.42 -3.37
CA ASP A 407 13.94 -34.59 -2.95
C ASP A 407 14.57 -33.22 -2.65
N GLY A 408 14.32 -32.24 -3.50
CA GLY A 408 14.74 -30.85 -3.29
C GLY A 408 14.15 -30.25 -2.01
N LEU A 409 12.87 -30.50 -1.76
CA LEU A 409 12.20 -30.05 -0.53
C LEU A 409 12.76 -30.77 0.70
N ALA A 410 12.99 -32.11 0.64
CA ALA A 410 13.59 -32.85 1.74
C ALA A 410 14.98 -32.32 2.11
N ALA A 411 15.81 -32.02 1.12
CA ALA A 411 17.12 -31.41 1.35
C ALA A 411 17.00 -30.01 1.98
N THR A 412 16.04 -29.20 1.52
CA THR A 412 15.75 -27.88 2.07
C THR A 412 15.29 -27.97 3.54
N LEU A 413 14.35 -28.87 3.86
CA LEU A 413 13.86 -29.06 5.23
C LEU A 413 14.96 -29.55 6.17
N THR A 414 15.84 -30.45 5.71
CA THR A 414 16.99 -30.92 6.51
C THR A 414 17.92 -29.75 6.85
N ALA A 415 18.36 -28.99 5.84
CA ALA A 415 19.24 -27.85 6.05
C ALA A 415 18.59 -26.74 6.90
N TRP A 416 17.29 -26.50 6.70
CA TRP A 416 16.52 -25.56 7.49
C TRP A 416 16.44 -25.98 8.98
N ASN A 417 16.09 -27.22 9.26
CA ASN A 417 15.95 -27.71 10.63
C ASN A 417 17.29 -27.72 11.37
N ASP A 418 18.40 -28.06 10.68
CA ASP A 418 19.76 -27.99 11.23
C ASP A 418 20.16 -26.54 11.56
N ALA A 419 19.79 -25.58 10.73
CA ALA A 419 20.03 -24.15 10.94
C ALA A 419 19.18 -23.59 12.09
N VAL A 420 17.90 -23.96 12.16
CA VAL A 420 17.00 -23.59 13.27
C VAL A 420 17.51 -24.11 14.61
N ALA A 421 18.08 -25.29 14.67
CA ALA A 421 18.68 -25.83 15.90
C ALA A 421 19.88 -24.99 16.40
N GLN A 422 20.45 -24.15 15.51
CA GLN A 422 21.52 -23.20 15.84
C GLN A 422 20.99 -21.76 15.98
N GLU A 423 19.69 -21.56 15.89
CA GLU A 423 19.00 -20.26 15.92
C GLU A 423 19.50 -19.27 14.85
N ILE A 424 19.84 -19.75 13.65
CA ILE A 424 20.31 -18.92 12.54
C ILE A 424 19.61 -19.32 11.23
N ASP A 425 19.57 -18.39 10.26
CA ASP A 425 19.32 -18.65 8.84
C ASP A 425 20.53 -18.19 8.02
N PRO A 426 21.45 -19.11 7.65
CA PRO A 426 22.68 -18.74 6.94
C PRO A 426 22.44 -18.38 5.47
N GLU A 427 21.27 -18.71 4.88
CA GLU A 427 20.99 -18.45 3.48
C GLU A 427 20.44 -17.03 3.25
N PHE A 428 19.49 -16.61 4.06
CA PHE A 428 18.76 -15.34 3.84
C PHE A 428 18.70 -14.44 5.06
N GLY A 429 19.26 -14.85 6.20
CA GLY A 429 19.33 -14.06 7.43
C GLY A 429 17.98 -13.83 8.10
N ARG A 430 17.01 -14.72 7.91
CA ARG A 430 15.71 -14.63 8.58
C ARG A 430 15.87 -14.63 10.11
N GLY A 431 15.18 -13.69 10.76
CA GLY A 431 15.25 -13.50 12.22
C GLY A 431 16.39 -12.59 12.69
N ALA A 432 17.24 -12.08 11.78
CA ALA A 432 18.34 -11.20 12.14
C ALA A 432 17.94 -9.71 12.23
N SER A 433 16.85 -9.31 11.55
CA SER A 433 16.35 -7.93 11.55
C SER A 433 15.30 -7.72 12.63
N ALA A 434 15.27 -6.52 13.23
CA ALA A 434 14.19 -6.11 14.13
C ALA A 434 12.82 -6.13 13.44
N TYR A 435 12.78 -5.88 12.12
CA TYR A 435 11.55 -5.98 11.34
C TYR A 435 11.04 -7.42 11.25
N ASP A 436 11.93 -8.40 11.08
CA ASP A 436 11.56 -9.82 11.01
C ASP A 436 10.84 -10.25 12.29
N GLY A 437 11.40 -9.92 13.46
CA GLY A 437 10.82 -10.26 14.76
C GLY A 437 9.49 -9.58 15.05
N TYR A 438 9.28 -8.36 14.55
CA TYR A 438 8.07 -7.57 14.81
C TYR A 438 6.76 -8.31 14.44
N TRP A 439 6.79 -9.09 13.36
CA TRP A 439 5.64 -9.90 12.89
C TRP A 439 5.73 -11.37 13.32
N GLY A 440 6.75 -11.71 14.09
CA GLY A 440 7.01 -13.07 14.57
C GLY A 440 6.14 -13.49 15.75
N ASP A 441 6.57 -14.51 16.44
CA ASP A 441 5.99 -14.99 17.69
C ASP A 441 6.69 -14.29 18.87
N ASN A 442 6.04 -13.29 19.44
CA ASN A 442 6.57 -12.52 20.56
C ASN A 442 6.69 -13.32 21.87
N SER A 443 6.11 -14.53 21.93
CA SER A 443 6.25 -15.46 23.07
C SER A 443 7.51 -16.33 23.00
N ALA A 444 8.23 -16.27 21.86
CA ALA A 444 9.44 -17.08 21.65
C ALA A 444 10.57 -16.66 22.61
N PRO A 445 11.41 -17.62 23.04
CA PRO A 445 12.43 -17.37 24.05
C PRO A 445 13.60 -16.49 23.58
N THR A 446 13.84 -16.44 22.26
CA THR A 446 14.90 -15.62 21.66
C THR A 446 14.38 -14.87 20.44
N PRO A 447 15.01 -13.72 20.05
CA PRO A 447 14.61 -12.96 18.86
C PRO A 447 14.64 -13.80 17.57
N ALA A 448 15.60 -14.70 17.40
CA ALA A 448 15.69 -15.56 16.24
C ALA A 448 14.48 -16.51 16.15
N LEU A 449 14.10 -17.13 17.26
CA LEU A 449 12.98 -18.08 17.35
C LEU A 449 11.60 -17.40 17.21
N GLN A 450 11.53 -16.08 17.23
CA GLN A 450 10.29 -15.40 16.85
C GLN A 450 9.85 -15.73 15.42
N THR A 451 10.80 -16.08 14.55
CA THR A 451 10.52 -16.39 13.14
C THR A 451 11.03 -17.75 12.70
N LEU A 452 12.00 -18.32 13.42
CA LEU A 452 12.59 -19.63 13.11
C LEU A 452 11.87 -20.74 13.88
N GLY A 453 11.57 -21.83 13.19
CA GLY A 453 10.99 -23.02 13.80
C GLY A 453 11.14 -24.23 12.86
N PRO A 454 11.39 -25.45 13.42
CA PRO A 454 11.59 -26.62 12.59
C PRO A 454 10.31 -27.01 11.86
N LEU A 455 10.43 -27.50 10.63
CA LEU A 455 9.34 -28.09 9.85
C LEU A 455 9.52 -29.61 9.85
N ASP A 456 8.93 -30.29 10.83
CA ASP A 456 9.19 -31.70 11.11
C ASP A 456 7.95 -32.51 11.53
N THR A 457 6.77 -31.87 11.59
CA THR A 457 5.56 -32.48 12.13
C THR A 457 4.47 -32.60 11.05
N PRO A 458 4.36 -33.72 10.33
CA PRO A 458 3.30 -33.92 9.35
C PRO A 458 1.91 -33.92 10.00
N PRO A 459 0.81 -33.66 9.22
CA PRO A 459 0.85 -33.39 7.81
C PRO A 459 1.53 -32.06 7.45
N TYR A 460 2.12 -32.05 6.24
CA TYR A 460 2.62 -30.84 5.60
C TYR A 460 1.52 -30.22 4.73
N TYR A 461 1.57 -28.91 4.61
CA TYR A 461 0.65 -28.12 3.79
C TYR A 461 1.45 -27.28 2.81
N ALA A 462 0.93 -27.12 1.59
CA ALA A 462 1.51 -26.23 0.59
C ALA A 462 0.43 -25.35 -0.03
N VAL A 463 0.58 -24.04 0.12
CA VAL A 463 -0.38 -23.05 -0.39
C VAL A 463 0.30 -22.20 -1.46
N PRO A 464 -0.26 -22.14 -2.69
CA PRO A 464 0.32 -21.34 -3.75
C PRO A 464 0.40 -19.85 -3.37
N VAL A 465 1.58 -19.26 -3.49
CA VAL A 465 1.85 -17.85 -3.22
C VAL A 465 2.49 -17.19 -4.45
N GLY A 466 2.22 -15.93 -4.67
CA GLY A 466 2.85 -15.15 -5.73
C GLY A 466 3.00 -13.71 -5.29
N ILE A 467 3.56 -12.86 -6.16
CA ILE A 467 3.69 -11.44 -5.87
C ILE A 467 2.47 -10.67 -6.40
N GLY A 468 1.87 -9.86 -5.55
CA GLY A 468 0.77 -8.95 -5.84
C GLY A 468 1.18 -7.50 -5.64
N ALA A 469 0.22 -6.58 -5.73
CA ALA A 469 0.44 -5.15 -5.53
C ALA A 469 -0.66 -4.50 -4.69
N MET A 470 -0.27 -3.63 -3.77
CA MET A 470 -1.18 -2.72 -3.05
C MET A 470 -1.53 -1.48 -3.88
N GLY A 471 -0.78 -1.24 -4.96
CA GLY A 471 -0.93 -0.15 -5.89
C GLY A 471 0.32 -0.02 -6.75
N THR A 472 0.26 0.74 -7.84
CA THR A 472 1.44 1.01 -8.67
C THR A 472 2.21 2.23 -8.18
N LYS A 473 3.52 2.28 -8.48
CA LYS A 473 4.40 3.43 -8.21
C LYS A 473 4.65 4.27 -9.46
N GLY A 474 4.25 3.74 -10.64
CA GLY A 474 4.42 4.41 -11.91
C GLY A 474 3.36 5.47 -12.16
N GLY A 475 3.76 6.56 -12.82
CA GLY A 475 2.87 7.64 -13.18
C GLY A 475 3.58 8.85 -13.78
N PRO A 476 2.85 9.95 -14.01
CA PRO A 476 3.41 11.23 -14.37
C PRO A 476 4.48 11.71 -13.39
N ARG A 477 5.60 12.17 -13.91
CA ARG A 477 6.59 12.90 -13.11
C ARG A 477 6.02 14.23 -12.68
N THR A 478 6.36 14.64 -11.48
CA THR A 478 5.98 15.95 -10.94
C THR A 478 7.21 16.69 -10.42
N ASP A 479 7.06 17.98 -10.26
CA ASP A 479 7.99 18.78 -9.46
C ASP A 479 7.62 18.73 -7.96
N ARG A 480 8.37 19.46 -7.16
CA ARG A 480 8.17 19.56 -5.69
C ARG A 480 6.80 20.08 -5.26
N ASP A 481 6.07 20.76 -6.14
CA ASP A 481 4.73 21.28 -5.87
C ASP A 481 3.61 20.37 -6.40
N GLY A 482 3.97 19.21 -6.93
CA GLY A 482 3.03 18.25 -7.51
C GLY A 482 2.55 18.64 -8.92
N ARG A 483 3.19 19.65 -9.58
CA ARG A 483 2.87 20.00 -10.97
C ARG A 483 3.37 18.90 -11.89
N VAL A 484 2.50 18.38 -12.75
CA VAL A 484 2.85 17.34 -13.73
C VAL A 484 3.80 17.93 -14.78
N LEU A 485 4.90 17.23 -15.03
CA LEU A 485 5.89 17.62 -16.04
C LEU A 485 5.53 17.03 -17.40
N HIS A 486 5.67 17.85 -18.44
CA HIS A 486 5.61 17.44 -19.84
C HIS A 486 6.93 16.77 -20.23
N VAL A 487 6.95 15.97 -21.30
CA VAL A 487 8.17 15.34 -21.86
C VAL A 487 9.27 16.33 -22.27
N SER A 488 8.95 17.63 -22.37
CA SER A 488 9.93 18.70 -22.56
C SER A 488 10.66 19.10 -21.28
N GLY A 489 10.22 18.60 -20.11
CA GLY A 489 10.73 18.97 -18.79
C GLY A 489 9.98 20.11 -18.11
N GLU A 490 9.13 20.85 -18.83
CA GLU A 490 8.36 21.97 -18.26
C GLU A 490 7.04 21.49 -17.63
N PRO A 491 6.55 22.15 -16.57
CA PRO A 491 5.23 21.83 -16.01
C PRO A 491 4.10 22.03 -17.03
N ILE A 492 3.14 21.09 -17.08
CA ILE A 492 1.88 21.27 -17.79
C ILE A 492 1.02 22.24 -16.97
N PRO A 493 0.73 23.46 -17.48
CA PRO A 493 0.01 24.45 -16.69
C PRO A 493 -1.39 23.96 -16.32
N GLY A 494 -1.77 24.10 -15.05
CA GLY A 494 -3.10 23.69 -14.55
C GLY A 494 -3.24 22.20 -14.25
N LEU A 495 -2.20 21.38 -14.38
CA LEU A 495 -2.25 19.96 -14.08
C LEU A 495 -1.32 19.58 -12.91
N PHE A 496 -1.91 18.91 -11.91
CA PHE A 496 -1.21 18.40 -10.72
C PHE A 496 -1.51 16.92 -10.52
N ALA A 497 -0.63 16.22 -9.80
CA ALA A 497 -0.85 14.83 -9.40
C ALA A 497 -0.26 14.55 -8.01
N ALA A 498 -0.90 13.63 -7.28
CA ALA A 498 -0.44 13.18 -5.96
C ALA A 498 -0.81 11.72 -5.69
N GLY A 499 -0.10 11.07 -4.77
CA GLY A 499 -0.29 9.67 -4.41
C GLY A 499 0.09 8.73 -5.55
N ASN A 500 -0.60 7.58 -5.66
CA ASN A 500 -0.30 6.59 -6.71
C ASN A 500 -0.68 7.07 -8.13
N ALA A 501 -1.29 8.24 -8.26
CA ALA A 501 -1.55 8.89 -9.55
C ALA A 501 -0.32 9.63 -10.10
N MET A 502 0.77 9.76 -9.33
CA MET A 502 2.06 10.31 -9.75
C MET A 502 3.17 9.27 -9.65
N ALA A 503 4.30 9.54 -10.27
CA ALA A 503 5.51 8.74 -10.07
C ALA A 503 5.94 8.78 -8.59
N GLY A 504 6.07 7.61 -7.96
CA GLY A 504 6.39 7.50 -6.53
C GLY A 504 7.74 8.13 -6.19
N VAL A 505 7.76 9.03 -5.23
CA VAL A 505 8.94 9.85 -4.88
C VAL A 505 10.13 9.06 -4.35
N THR A 506 9.86 7.91 -3.73
CA THR A 506 10.91 7.04 -3.16
C THR A 506 11.45 6.00 -4.17
N GLY A 507 11.05 6.07 -5.44
CA GLY A 507 11.48 5.11 -6.46
C GLY A 507 11.19 3.66 -6.04
N ARG A 508 12.23 2.84 -5.95
CA ARG A 508 12.13 1.43 -5.51
C ARG A 508 12.01 1.27 -4.00
N ALA A 509 12.40 2.27 -3.22
CA ALA A 509 12.41 2.20 -1.77
C ALA A 509 11.02 2.14 -1.17
N TYR A 510 10.91 1.49 0.00
CA TYR A 510 9.73 1.50 0.85
C TYR A 510 10.21 1.63 2.30
N GLY A 511 10.18 2.86 2.84
CA GLY A 511 10.87 3.20 4.09
C GLY A 511 10.30 2.53 5.34
N GLY A 512 8.98 2.44 5.44
CA GLY A 512 8.31 1.89 6.62
C GLY A 512 6.81 1.77 6.41
N ALA A 513 6.10 1.28 7.40
CA ALA A 513 4.65 1.17 7.37
C ALA A 513 4.00 2.55 7.17
N GLY A 514 3.27 2.70 6.08
CA GLY A 514 2.69 3.99 5.68
C GLY A 514 3.53 4.80 4.69
N GLY A 515 4.64 4.25 4.18
CA GLY A 515 5.47 4.88 3.15
C GLY A 515 4.79 5.09 1.79
N THR A 516 3.55 4.63 1.65
CA THR A 516 2.64 4.97 0.55
C THR A 516 1.81 6.21 0.90
N LEU A 517 1.18 6.21 2.09
CA LEU A 517 0.26 7.27 2.51
C LEU A 517 0.98 8.56 2.90
N GLY A 518 2.17 8.46 3.51
CA GLY A 518 2.97 9.63 3.85
C GLY A 518 3.25 10.52 2.64
N PRO A 519 3.93 10.02 1.59
CA PRO A 519 4.14 10.79 0.37
C PRO A 519 2.84 11.22 -0.31
N ALA A 520 1.79 10.39 -0.31
CA ALA A 520 0.50 10.73 -0.90
C ALA A 520 -0.13 11.97 -0.27
N MET A 521 -0.12 12.06 1.06
CA MET A 521 -0.65 13.21 1.80
C MET A 521 0.26 14.44 1.65
N VAL A 522 1.58 14.26 1.71
CA VAL A 522 2.54 15.38 1.54
C VAL A 522 2.41 16.02 0.17
N PHE A 523 2.34 15.23 -0.90
CA PHE A 523 2.18 15.80 -2.25
C PHE A 523 0.73 16.24 -2.52
N GLY A 524 -0.27 15.64 -1.87
CA GLY A 524 -1.62 16.21 -1.81
C GLY A 524 -1.66 17.60 -1.20
N TYR A 525 -0.97 17.78 -0.05
CA TYR A 525 -0.80 19.08 0.61
C TYR A 525 -0.10 20.10 -0.31
N ARG A 526 1.04 19.72 -0.92
CA ARG A 526 1.79 20.59 -1.83
C ARG A 526 0.97 21.00 -3.05
N ALA A 527 0.31 20.03 -3.69
CA ALA A 527 -0.54 20.27 -4.86
C ALA A 527 -1.74 21.17 -4.51
N GLY A 528 -2.36 20.97 -3.34
CA GLY A 528 -3.46 21.80 -2.85
C GLY A 528 -3.05 23.26 -2.66
N LEU A 529 -1.92 23.51 -1.97
CA LEU A 529 -1.37 24.87 -1.79
C LEU A 529 -1.05 25.52 -3.13
N ALA A 530 -0.30 24.83 -4.00
CA ALA A 530 0.12 25.37 -5.27
C ALA A 530 -1.05 25.62 -6.24
N ALA A 531 -2.07 24.77 -6.22
CA ALA A 531 -3.28 24.94 -7.01
C ALA A 531 -4.11 26.15 -6.53
N ALA A 532 -4.27 26.32 -5.22
CA ALA A 532 -5.02 27.45 -4.66
C ALA A 532 -4.38 28.81 -4.96
N SER A 533 -3.03 28.86 -4.98
CA SER A 533 -2.27 30.10 -5.19
C SER A 533 -2.19 30.57 -6.65
N ARG A 534 -2.67 29.77 -7.61
CA ARG A 534 -2.75 30.17 -9.03
C ARG A 534 -3.92 31.13 -9.23
#